data_40f187001a937e361f0d957a31029c22
#
_entry.id   40f187001a937e361f0d957a31029c22
#
_cell.length_a   1.000
_cell.length_b   1.000
_cell.length_c   1.000
_cell.angle_alpha   90.00
_cell.angle_beta   90.00
_cell.angle_gamma   90.00
#
_symmetry.space_group_name_H-M   'P 1'
#
loop_
_entity.id
_entity.type
_entity.pdbx_description
1 polymer ?
#
loop_
_entity_poly.entity_id
_entity_poly.type
_entity_poly.pdbx_seq_one_letter_code
_entity_poly.pdbx_strand_id
1 'polypeptide(L)'
;HEYDPTKVYCGASVGGGWAWDNGSEFHVKGGARGLEWKNSAPQSNDDFSKMMDFPRNYPFAEANNSPIIAHELGQWCAFPDFSEIPQYTGVYKAKNFEIFKDMLADNGMASQAGKFLSASGQLQTLCYKYDIERNLRTNDYAGFQLLGLNDYSGQGTALVGILNVNWREKGYVTATEWKEFCSPLVPLAKFPKFVFGANETLTIPVDVYNALSDTTAKITYCITNNTDNTMLAKGTLATLQLPLGKHSGVGNVIQDLSAITAPSKMTLSITINGQWHNHWDFWIYPEIAEKEQTANAVHITDTLDSQALKVLENGGKVL
;
A
#
# COMPACT_ATOMS: atom_id res chain seq x y z
N HIS A 1 26.26 -21.34 -13.93
CA HIS A 1 27.61 -20.98 -13.44
C HIS A 1 28.76 -21.52 -14.30
N GLU A 2 28.64 -22.69 -14.87
CA GLU A 2 29.69 -23.24 -15.75
C GLU A 2 30.02 -22.31 -16.93
N TYR A 3 28.99 -21.66 -17.48
CA TYR A 3 29.14 -20.79 -18.66
C TYR A 3 29.35 -19.31 -18.32
N ASP A 4 28.82 -18.83 -17.19
CA ASP A 4 29.01 -17.45 -16.70
C ASP A 4 28.95 -17.40 -15.16
N PRO A 5 30.09 -17.45 -14.49
CA PRO A 5 30.16 -17.41 -13.03
C PRO A 5 29.92 -16.02 -12.45
N THR A 6 29.75 -14.99 -13.29
CA THR A 6 29.49 -13.62 -12.83
C THR A 6 28.01 -13.35 -12.53
N LYS A 7 27.11 -14.28 -12.89
CA LYS A 7 25.66 -14.15 -12.70
C LYS A 7 25.20 -15.00 -11.53
N VAL A 8 24.29 -14.45 -10.74
CA VAL A 8 23.57 -15.21 -9.72
C VAL A 8 22.56 -16.13 -10.38
N TYR A 9 22.43 -17.35 -9.85
CA TYR A 9 21.59 -18.40 -10.41
C TYR A 9 20.32 -18.60 -9.57
N CYS A 10 19.18 -18.71 -10.23
CA CYS A 10 17.93 -19.16 -9.64
C CYS A 10 17.32 -20.23 -10.55
N GLY A 11 17.33 -21.49 -10.08
CA GLY A 11 16.88 -22.65 -10.87
C GLY A 11 15.37 -22.80 -10.92
N ALA A 12 14.66 -22.21 -9.98
CA ALA A 12 13.21 -22.30 -9.89
C ALA A 12 12.58 -20.93 -9.63
N SER A 13 11.64 -20.56 -10.49
CA SER A 13 10.74 -19.45 -10.24
C SER A 13 9.31 -19.98 -10.09
N VAL A 14 8.45 -19.18 -9.48
CA VAL A 14 7.14 -19.61 -9.06
C VAL A 14 6.16 -19.70 -10.23
N GLY A 15 5.79 -20.92 -10.57
CA GLY A 15 4.49 -21.18 -11.18
C GLY A 15 3.52 -21.60 -10.10
N GLY A 16 2.45 -22.03 -10.04
CA GLY A 16 1.46 -22.37 -9.01
C GLY A 16 1.95 -23.16 -7.79
N GLY A 17 3.21 -23.12 -7.46
CA GLY A 17 3.80 -23.81 -6.31
C GLY A 17 5.12 -23.18 -5.89
N TRP A 18 5.60 -23.57 -4.72
CA TRP A 18 6.89 -23.19 -4.21
C TRP A 18 7.89 -24.31 -4.47
N ALA A 19 8.86 -24.09 -5.32
CA ALA A 19 9.96 -25.00 -5.53
C ALA A 19 11.22 -24.46 -4.85
N TRP A 20 11.80 -25.25 -3.95
CA TRP A 20 13.08 -24.98 -3.34
C TRP A 20 14.17 -25.74 -4.09
N ASP A 21 15.19 -25.05 -4.52
CA ASP A 21 16.32 -25.61 -5.22
C ASP A 21 17.61 -25.27 -4.49
N ASN A 22 18.30 -26.28 -3.95
CA ASN A 22 19.53 -26.11 -3.20
C ASN A 22 20.70 -25.56 -4.03
N GLY A 23 20.64 -25.66 -5.34
CA GLY A 23 21.60 -25.06 -6.26
C GLY A 23 21.38 -23.59 -6.53
N SER A 24 20.25 -23.04 -6.10
CA SER A 24 19.92 -21.62 -6.29
C SER A 24 20.62 -20.73 -5.28
N GLU A 25 21.14 -19.61 -5.74
CA GLU A 25 21.78 -18.58 -4.90
C GLU A 25 20.78 -17.63 -4.28
N PHE A 26 19.57 -17.55 -4.84
CA PHE A 26 18.42 -16.86 -4.26
C PHE A 26 17.13 -17.59 -4.64
N HIS A 27 16.07 -17.33 -3.91
CA HIS A 27 14.76 -17.91 -4.18
C HIS A 27 13.70 -16.84 -4.47
N VAL A 28 12.74 -17.18 -5.29
CA VAL A 28 11.65 -16.31 -5.70
C VAL A 28 10.35 -16.82 -5.07
N LYS A 29 9.75 -16.03 -4.17
CA LYS A 29 8.51 -16.36 -3.47
C LYS A 29 7.32 -15.69 -4.12
N GLY A 30 6.47 -16.46 -4.79
CA GLY A 30 5.12 -16.02 -5.18
C GLY A 30 4.18 -15.96 -3.99
N GLY A 31 3.14 -15.12 -4.09
CA GLY A 31 2.16 -14.94 -3.03
C GLY A 31 2.59 -14.01 -1.89
N ALA A 32 3.83 -13.53 -1.87
CA ALA A 32 4.24 -12.42 -1.01
C ALA A 32 3.73 -11.10 -1.60
N ARG A 33 2.43 -10.99 -1.74
CA ARG A 33 1.71 -9.85 -2.35
C ARG A 33 0.29 -9.81 -1.84
N GLY A 34 -0.33 -8.64 -1.98
CA GLY A 34 -1.71 -8.43 -1.58
C GLY A 34 -1.84 -7.94 -0.14
N LEU A 35 -2.88 -7.16 0.09
CA LEU A 35 -3.19 -6.58 1.38
C LEU A 35 -4.20 -7.48 2.09
N GLU A 36 -3.84 -7.99 3.26
CA GLU A 36 -4.69 -8.88 4.05
C GLU A 36 -5.62 -8.09 4.99
N TRP A 37 -6.39 -7.16 4.43
CA TRP A 37 -7.31 -6.32 5.21
C TRP A 37 -8.72 -6.88 5.33
N LYS A 38 -8.95 -8.14 4.96
CA LYS A 38 -10.29 -8.77 4.94
C LYS A 38 -11.02 -8.68 6.28
N ASN A 39 -10.30 -8.84 7.38
CA ASN A 39 -10.87 -8.95 8.73
C ASN A 39 -10.24 -7.95 9.71
N SER A 40 -9.53 -6.96 9.22
CA SER A 40 -8.87 -5.95 10.05
C SER A 40 -8.94 -4.57 9.40
N ALA A 41 -8.82 -3.52 10.20
CA ALA A 41 -8.65 -2.18 9.67
C ALA A 41 -7.37 -2.09 8.83
N PRO A 42 -7.33 -1.25 7.79
CA PRO A 42 -6.11 -0.97 7.04
C PRO A 42 -4.97 -0.55 7.97
N GLN A 43 -3.78 -1.10 7.74
CA GLN A 43 -2.59 -0.88 8.57
C GLN A 43 -1.32 -0.96 7.72
N SER A 44 -0.20 -0.45 8.23
CA SER A 44 1.10 -0.57 7.58
C SER A 44 2.22 -1.02 8.53
N ASN A 45 1.87 -1.75 9.60
CA ASN A 45 2.82 -2.23 10.60
C ASN A 45 3.19 -3.71 10.45
N ASP A 46 2.63 -4.39 9.49
CA ASP A 46 2.88 -5.79 9.18
C ASP A 46 4.09 -5.99 8.25
N ASP A 47 4.50 -7.24 8.13
CA ASP A 47 5.54 -7.72 7.23
C ASP A 47 5.16 -9.10 6.65
N PHE A 48 6.04 -9.68 5.84
CA PHE A 48 5.84 -11.02 5.30
C PHE A 48 6.44 -12.14 6.16
N SER A 49 6.84 -11.88 7.40
CA SER A 49 7.51 -12.86 8.25
C SER A 49 6.70 -14.15 8.47
N LYS A 50 5.37 -14.03 8.59
CA LYS A 50 4.46 -15.19 8.70
C LYS A 50 4.48 -16.08 7.45
N MET A 51 4.81 -15.54 6.30
CA MET A 51 4.93 -16.29 5.05
C MET A 51 6.30 -16.95 4.89
N MET A 52 7.26 -16.58 5.73
CA MET A 52 8.62 -17.14 5.71
C MET A 52 8.73 -18.52 6.36
N ASP A 53 7.78 -18.90 7.20
CA ASP A 53 7.80 -20.20 7.87
C ASP A 53 7.73 -21.36 6.86
N PHE A 54 7.08 -21.14 5.74
CA PHE A 54 6.94 -22.15 4.69
C PHE A 54 8.28 -22.58 4.07
N PRO A 55 9.17 -21.68 3.60
CA PRO A 55 10.47 -22.07 3.07
C PRO A 55 11.37 -22.72 4.11
N ARG A 56 11.32 -22.26 5.36
CA ARG A 56 12.17 -22.76 6.46
C ARG A 56 11.76 -24.14 6.91
N ASN A 57 10.48 -24.48 6.80
CA ASN A 57 9.92 -25.79 7.14
C ASN A 57 10.01 -26.79 5.98
N TYR A 58 10.54 -26.40 4.83
CA TYR A 58 10.78 -27.32 3.72
C TYR A 58 11.96 -28.22 4.04
N PRO A 59 11.95 -29.53 3.68
CA PRO A 59 12.97 -30.51 4.12
C PRO A 59 14.41 -30.14 3.82
N PHE A 60 14.66 -29.20 2.94
CA PHE A 60 16.01 -28.75 2.54
C PHE A 60 16.32 -27.30 2.95
N ALA A 61 15.40 -26.62 3.62
CA ALA A 61 15.54 -25.20 3.98
C ALA A 61 16.67 -24.94 4.99
N GLU A 62 16.95 -25.90 5.87
CA GLU A 62 18.00 -25.77 6.88
C GLU A 62 19.42 -25.66 6.28
N ALA A 63 19.62 -26.20 5.08
CA ALA A 63 20.90 -26.18 4.40
C ALA A 63 21.14 -24.94 3.53
N ASN A 64 20.11 -24.16 3.27
CA ASN A 64 20.19 -23.04 2.33
C ASN A 64 19.66 -21.75 2.98
N ASN A 65 20.56 -20.84 3.26
CA ASN A 65 20.30 -19.53 3.83
C ASN A 65 20.23 -18.43 2.73
N SER A 66 19.90 -18.82 1.51
CA SER A 66 19.81 -17.92 0.36
C SER A 66 18.75 -16.83 0.55
N PRO A 67 18.97 -15.63 0.02
CA PRO A 67 18.02 -14.55 0.10
C PRO A 67 16.74 -14.85 -0.70
N ILE A 68 15.64 -14.24 -0.31
CA ILE A 68 14.34 -14.40 -0.94
C ILE A 68 13.94 -13.10 -1.63
N ILE A 69 13.40 -13.21 -2.85
CA ILE A 69 12.82 -12.11 -3.63
C ILE A 69 11.30 -12.30 -3.69
N ALA A 70 10.53 -11.29 -3.34
CA ALA A 70 9.09 -11.31 -3.57
C ALA A 70 8.81 -11.24 -5.07
N HIS A 71 8.01 -12.18 -5.58
CA HIS A 71 7.70 -12.31 -7.01
C HIS A 71 6.30 -11.79 -7.33
N GLU A 72 6.20 -11.09 -8.45
CA GLU A 72 4.94 -10.51 -8.94
C GLU A 72 4.25 -9.62 -7.90
N LEU A 73 5.02 -8.81 -7.22
CA LEU A 73 4.48 -7.81 -6.30
C LEU A 73 3.54 -6.87 -7.06
N GLY A 74 2.43 -6.50 -6.41
CA GLY A 74 1.33 -5.79 -7.06
C GLY A 74 0.43 -6.77 -7.83
N GLN A 75 -0.49 -6.39 -8.51
CA GLN A 75 -1.58 -6.95 -9.31
C GLN A 75 -2.87 -6.19 -9.00
N TRP A 76 -2.72 -4.93 -8.63
CA TRP A 76 -3.82 -4.01 -8.44
C TRP A 76 -4.16 -3.36 -9.78
N CYS A 77 -5.42 -3.40 -10.18
CA CYS A 77 -5.84 -2.89 -11.47
C CYS A 77 -6.35 -1.45 -11.36
N ALA A 78 -5.92 -0.59 -12.28
CA ALA A 78 -6.55 0.70 -12.52
C ALA A 78 -7.68 0.58 -13.54
N PHE A 79 -8.65 1.51 -13.52
CA PHE A 79 -9.68 1.61 -14.54
C PHE A 79 -9.05 1.99 -15.89
N PRO A 80 -9.55 1.49 -17.04
CA PRO A 80 -8.99 1.81 -18.35
C PRO A 80 -8.99 3.31 -18.67
N ASP A 81 -7.87 3.80 -19.19
CA ASP A 81 -7.79 5.14 -19.79
C ASP A 81 -8.20 5.07 -21.27
N PHE A 82 -9.39 5.51 -21.59
CA PHE A 82 -9.89 5.46 -22.96
C PHE A 82 -9.14 6.40 -23.92
N SER A 83 -8.33 7.32 -23.43
CA SER A 83 -7.44 8.14 -24.25
C SER A 83 -6.29 7.32 -24.88
N GLU A 84 -6.06 6.11 -24.41
CA GLU A 84 -5.08 5.19 -24.98
C GLU A 84 -5.55 4.52 -26.26
N ILE A 85 -6.86 4.43 -26.52
CA ILE A 85 -7.41 3.72 -27.69
C ILE A 85 -6.74 4.13 -29.02
N PRO A 86 -6.53 5.43 -29.33
CA PRO A 86 -5.86 5.85 -30.54
C PRO A 86 -4.37 5.48 -30.62
N GLN A 87 -3.75 5.10 -29.51
CA GLN A 87 -2.33 4.71 -29.47
C GLN A 87 -2.10 3.30 -30.02
N TYR A 88 -3.16 2.49 -30.15
CA TYR A 88 -3.12 1.12 -30.69
C TYR A 88 -3.21 1.16 -32.21
N THR A 89 -2.12 1.56 -32.86
CA THR A 89 -2.06 1.76 -34.33
C THR A 89 -1.70 0.48 -35.10
N GLY A 90 -1.24 -0.57 -34.41
CA GLY A 90 -0.80 -1.83 -35.01
C GLY A 90 -1.93 -2.81 -35.31
N VAL A 91 -1.58 -4.08 -35.39
CA VAL A 91 -2.51 -5.21 -35.62
C VAL A 91 -3.48 -5.39 -34.48
N TYR A 92 -2.97 -5.26 -33.24
CA TYR A 92 -3.78 -5.31 -32.03
C TYR A 92 -4.57 -4.02 -31.87
N LYS A 93 -5.86 -4.14 -31.62
CA LYS A 93 -6.78 -3.04 -31.32
C LYS A 93 -7.16 -3.07 -29.84
N ALA A 94 -7.44 -1.91 -29.27
CA ALA A 94 -7.86 -1.79 -27.87
C ALA A 94 -9.35 -2.21 -27.69
N LYS A 95 -9.74 -3.40 -28.16
CA LYS A 95 -11.14 -3.86 -28.12
C LYS A 95 -11.71 -3.97 -26.70
N ASN A 96 -10.90 -4.40 -25.76
CA ASN A 96 -11.24 -4.39 -24.34
C ASN A 96 -11.59 -2.99 -23.85
N PHE A 97 -10.83 -1.95 -24.22
CA PHE A 97 -11.11 -0.56 -23.84
C PHE A 97 -12.36 -0.02 -24.53
N GLU A 98 -12.56 -0.35 -25.80
CA GLU A 98 -13.77 0.02 -26.54
C GLU A 98 -15.01 -0.56 -25.86
N ILE A 99 -15.01 -1.84 -25.50
CA ILE A 99 -16.11 -2.52 -24.80
C ILE A 99 -16.39 -1.84 -23.43
N PHE A 100 -15.35 -1.57 -22.63
CA PHE A 100 -15.53 -0.87 -21.35
C PHE A 100 -16.10 0.54 -21.52
N LYS A 101 -15.65 1.26 -22.56
CA LYS A 101 -16.16 2.58 -22.89
C LYS A 101 -17.65 2.56 -23.26
N ASP A 102 -18.04 1.59 -24.09
CA ASP A 102 -19.43 1.42 -24.51
C ASP A 102 -20.32 1.04 -23.31
N MET A 103 -19.88 0.06 -22.51
CA MET A 103 -20.60 -0.31 -21.26
C MET A 103 -20.76 0.84 -20.29
N LEU A 104 -19.75 1.71 -20.16
CA LEU A 104 -19.83 2.88 -19.29
C LEU A 104 -20.86 3.89 -19.83
N ALA A 105 -20.91 4.06 -21.15
CA ALA A 105 -21.87 4.93 -21.82
C ALA A 105 -23.31 4.40 -21.68
N ASP A 106 -23.52 3.09 -21.91
CA ASP A 106 -24.83 2.43 -21.77
C ASP A 106 -25.40 2.56 -20.34
N ASN A 107 -24.53 2.62 -19.33
CA ASN A 107 -24.91 2.87 -17.93
C ASN A 107 -25.03 4.37 -17.58
N GLY A 108 -24.94 5.28 -18.53
CA GLY A 108 -25.06 6.72 -18.31
C GLY A 108 -23.90 7.36 -17.55
N MET A 109 -22.75 6.67 -17.44
CA MET A 109 -21.61 7.11 -16.62
C MET A 109 -20.38 7.55 -17.44
N ALA A 110 -20.52 7.74 -18.75
CA ALA A 110 -19.39 8.10 -19.63
C ALA A 110 -18.58 9.31 -19.14
N SER A 111 -19.25 10.33 -18.58
CA SER A 111 -18.61 11.54 -18.04
C SER A 111 -17.75 11.30 -16.79
N GLN A 112 -17.84 10.13 -16.17
CA GLN A 112 -17.11 9.76 -14.94
C GLN A 112 -15.83 8.96 -15.21
N ALA A 113 -15.54 8.59 -16.45
CA ALA A 113 -14.39 7.75 -16.81
C ALA A 113 -13.07 8.24 -16.19
N GLY A 114 -12.79 9.54 -16.32
CA GLY A 114 -11.58 10.14 -15.73
C GLY A 114 -11.53 10.08 -14.20
N LYS A 115 -12.69 10.15 -13.53
CA LYS A 115 -12.76 9.99 -12.06
C LYS A 115 -12.49 8.54 -11.65
N PHE A 116 -13.01 7.57 -12.39
CA PHE A 116 -12.75 6.15 -12.13
C PHE A 116 -11.28 5.81 -12.35
N LEU A 117 -10.67 6.31 -13.42
CA LEU A 117 -9.23 6.16 -13.66
C LEU A 117 -8.42 6.76 -12.50
N SER A 118 -8.68 8.01 -12.13
CA SER A 118 -7.94 8.69 -11.07
C SER A 118 -8.09 7.98 -9.72
N ALA A 119 -9.32 7.64 -9.32
CA ALA A 119 -9.58 7.00 -8.03
C ALA A 119 -8.96 5.58 -7.94
N SER A 120 -9.17 4.76 -8.97
CA SER A 120 -8.61 3.40 -9.01
C SER A 120 -7.09 3.40 -9.13
N GLY A 121 -6.53 4.35 -9.90
CA GLY A 121 -5.08 4.51 -10.04
C GLY A 121 -4.40 4.99 -8.76
N GLN A 122 -5.01 5.91 -8.02
CA GLN A 122 -4.52 6.32 -6.70
C GLN A 122 -4.58 5.16 -5.70
N LEU A 123 -5.67 4.38 -5.71
CA LEU A 123 -5.76 3.16 -4.89
C LEU A 123 -4.69 2.14 -5.29
N GLN A 124 -4.48 1.91 -6.58
CA GLN A 124 -3.41 1.05 -7.10
C GLN A 124 -2.05 1.49 -6.55
N THR A 125 -1.75 2.79 -6.60
CA THR A 125 -0.49 3.36 -6.11
C THR A 125 -0.31 3.11 -4.60
N LEU A 126 -1.37 3.33 -3.80
CA LEU A 126 -1.34 3.04 -2.36
C LEU A 126 -1.11 1.57 -2.08
N CYS A 127 -1.76 0.67 -2.81
CA CYS A 127 -1.58 -0.76 -2.67
C CYS A 127 -0.14 -1.19 -2.99
N TYR A 128 0.45 -0.66 -4.07
CA TYR A 128 1.88 -0.86 -4.38
C TYR A 128 2.78 -0.34 -3.28
N LYS A 129 2.50 0.87 -2.78
CA LYS A 129 3.27 1.47 -1.67
C LYS A 129 3.30 0.54 -0.46
N TYR A 130 2.15 0.06 -0.01
CA TYR A 130 2.07 -0.81 1.17
C TYR A 130 2.72 -2.17 0.95
N ASP A 131 2.55 -2.78 -0.22
CA ASP A 131 3.22 -4.04 -0.54
C ASP A 131 4.75 -3.89 -0.61
N ILE A 132 5.25 -2.82 -1.23
CA ILE A 132 6.69 -2.52 -1.30
C ILE A 132 7.23 -2.24 0.11
N GLU A 133 6.60 -1.38 0.89
CA GLU A 133 7.02 -1.08 2.26
C GLU A 133 7.01 -2.32 3.15
N ARG A 134 6.00 -3.18 3.00
CA ARG A 134 5.91 -4.46 3.69
C ARG A 134 7.10 -5.37 3.34
N ASN A 135 7.48 -5.44 2.06
CA ASN A 135 8.68 -6.17 1.63
C ASN A 135 9.95 -5.57 2.24
N LEU A 136 10.10 -4.26 2.19
CA LEU A 136 11.28 -3.56 2.73
C LEU A 136 11.42 -3.73 4.26
N ARG A 137 10.32 -3.99 4.99
CA ARG A 137 10.36 -4.30 6.44
C ARG A 137 10.66 -5.76 6.74
N THR A 138 10.39 -6.66 5.81
CA THR A 138 10.53 -8.11 6.07
C THR A 138 11.99 -8.51 6.10
N ASN A 139 12.44 -9.06 7.21
CA ASN A 139 13.75 -9.70 7.28
C ASN A 139 13.82 -10.87 6.29
N ASP A 140 15.01 -11.22 5.83
CA ASP A 140 15.29 -12.30 4.88
C ASP A 140 14.77 -12.07 3.44
N TYR A 141 13.97 -11.03 3.17
CA TYR A 141 13.69 -10.58 1.81
C TYR A 141 14.80 -9.65 1.32
N ALA A 142 15.45 -10.04 0.22
CA ALA A 142 16.51 -9.24 -0.41
C ALA A 142 15.96 -8.18 -1.38
N GLY A 143 14.70 -8.33 -1.80
CA GLY A 143 14.07 -7.40 -2.73
C GLY A 143 12.74 -7.92 -3.25
N PHE A 144 12.26 -7.30 -4.32
CA PHE A 144 11.00 -7.63 -4.97
C PHE A 144 11.07 -7.46 -6.48
N GLN A 145 10.19 -8.15 -7.17
CA GLN A 145 9.92 -8.00 -8.60
C GLN A 145 8.47 -7.57 -8.77
N LEU A 146 8.21 -6.49 -9.50
CA LEU A 146 6.87 -6.13 -9.89
C LEU A 146 6.35 -7.13 -10.95
N LEU A 147 5.04 -7.39 -11.00
CA LEU A 147 4.43 -8.12 -12.11
C LEU A 147 4.71 -7.39 -13.42
N GLY A 148 4.51 -6.06 -13.43
CA GLY A 148 4.87 -5.21 -14.55
C GLY A 148 4.91 -3.74 -14.14
N LEU A 149 5.93 -3.01 -14.59
CA LEU A 149 5.97 -1.56 -14.46
C LEU A 149 5.00 -0.89 -15.43
N ASN A 150 4.80 -1.50 -16.59
CA ASN A 150 3.82 -1.11 -17.61
C ASN A 150 2.74 -2.17 -17.77
N ASP A 151 1.59 -1.76 -18.28
CA ASP A 151 0.53 -2.68 -18.65
C ASP A 151 0.98 -3.66 -19.72
N TYR A 152 0.37 -4.83 -19.72
CA TYR A 152 0.55 -5.85 -20.73
C TYR A 152 -0.74 -6.05 -21.54
N SER A 153 -0.70 -5.71 -22.81
CA SER A 153 -1.88 -5.77 -23.70
C SER A 153 -2.49 -7.16 -23.85
N GLY A 154 -1.72 -8.22 -23.61
CA GLY A 154 -2.17 -9.61 -23.66
C GLY A 154 -3.03 -10.06 -22.49
N GLN A 155 -3.07 -9.29 -21.39
CA GLN A 155 -3.89 -9.59 -20.21
C GLN A 155 -5.26 -8.88 -20.20
N GLY A 156 -5.66 -8.30 -21.32
CA GLY A 156 -6.98 -7.68 -21.45
C GLY A 156 -7.14 -6.47 -20.53
N THR A 157 -7.94 -6.60 -19.48
CA THR A 157 -8.23 -5.53 -18.52
C THR A 157 -7.45 -5.63 -17.22
N ALA A 158 -6.48 -6.50 -17.13
CA ALA A 158 -5.56 -6.57 -15.99
C ALA A 158 -4.52 -5.44 -16.08
N LEU A 159 -4.96 -4.19 -15.90
CA LEU A 159 -4.17 -2.97 -16.03
C LEU A 159 -3.40 -2.70 -14.74
N VAL A 160 -2.40 -3.54 -14.45
CA VAL A 160 -1.62 -3.52 -13.22
C VAL A 160 -0.39 -2.62 -13.28
N GLY A 161 0.01 -2.18 -14.46
CA GLY A 161 1.14 -1.27 -14.65
C GLY A 161 0.85 0.14 -14.15
N ILE A 162 1.87 0.80 -13.64
CA ILE A 162 1.85 2.25 -13.34
C ILE A 162 1.95 3.05 -14.65
N LEU A 163 2.63 2.49 -15.63
CA LEU A 163 2.70 3.00 -16.99
C LEU A 163 1.76 2.22 -17.90
N ASN A 164 1.33 2.83 -18.99
CA ASN A 164 0.54 2.15 -20.00
C ASN A 164 1.42 1.25 -20.89
N VAL A 165 0.82 0.52 -21.82
CA VAL A 165 1.54 -0.42 -22.73
C VAL A 165 2.60 0.28 -23.60
N ASN A 166 2.50 1.58 -23.80
CA ASN A 166 3.43 2.41 -24.55
C ASN A 166 4.45 3.13 -23.65
N TRP A 167 4.59 2.73 -22.39
CA TRP A 167 5.50 3.30 -21.40
C TRP A 167 5.23 4.77 -21.06
N ARG A 168 3.97 5.20 -21.17
CA ARG A 168 3.53 6.55 -20.83
C ARG A 168 2.87 6.57 -19.46
N GLU A 169 3.02 7.67 -18.75
CA GLU A 169 2.34 7.91 -17.48
C GLU A 169 0.82 7.93 -17.68
N LYS A 170 0.09 7.37 -16.72
CA LYS A 170 -1.38 7.38 -16.70
C LYS A 170 -1.95 8.58 -15.93
N GLY A 171 -1.10 9.44 -15.36
CA GLY A 171 -1.46 10.73 -14.76
C GLY A 171 -1.99 10.71 -13.33
N TYR A 172 -1.98 9.57 -12.62
CA TYR A 172 -2.45 9.48 -11.22
C TYR A 172 -1.32 9.30 -10.20
N VAL A 173 -0.10 9.11 -10.64
CA VAL A 173 1.11 9.07 -9.80
C VAL A 173 2.29 9.63 -10.60
N THR A 174 3.17 10.35 -9.92
CA THR A 174 4.40 10.89 -10.50
C THR A 174 5.61 10.02 -10.13
N ALA A 175 6.69 10.16 -10.90
CA ALA A 175 7.96 9.51 -10.57
C ALA A 175 8.52 9.97 -9.21
N THR A 176 8.22 11.20 -8.79
CA THR A 176 8.64 11.72 -7.47
C THR A 176 7.90 11.00 -6.34
N GLU A 177 6.57 10.88 -6.43
CA GLU A 177 5.76 10.14 -5.46
C GLU A 177 6.16 8.65 -5.39
N TRP A 178 6.41 8.03 -6.55
CA TRP A 178 6.86 6.64 -6.59
C TRP A 178 8.20 6.43 -5.87
N LYS A 179 9.12 7.37 -5.98
CA LYS A 179 10.44 7.32 -5.32
C LYS A 179 10.37 7.42 -3.80
N GLU A 180 9.29 7.90 -3.22
CA GLU A 180 9.16 7.99 -1.77
C GLU A 180 9.24 6.63 -1.07
N PHE A 181 8.70 5.58 -1.71
CA PHE A 181 8.69 4.22 -1.18
C PHE A 181 9.46 3.20 -2.04
N CYS A 182 9.95 3.61 -3.21
CA CYS A 182 10.71 2.77 -4.12
C CYS A 182 12.05 3.46 -4.46
N SER A 183 12.92 3.58 -3.46
CA SER A 183 14.22 4.22 -3.56
C SER A 183 15.26 3.48 -2.72
N PRO A 184 16.57 3.79 -2.88
CA PRO A 184 17.62 3.09 -2.14
C PRO A 184 17.62 3.34 -0.63
N LEU A 185 17.02 4.45 -0.15
CA LEU A 185 16.91 4.75 1.28
C LEU A 185 15.47 5.18 1.57
N VAL A 186 14.73 4.35 2.33
CA VAL A 186 13.29 4.52 2.55
C VAL A 186 12.97 4.53 4.05
N PRO A 187 12.40 5.62 4.59
CA PRO A 187 11.78 5.59 5.91
C PRO A 187 10.43 4.85 5.85
N LEU A 188 10.12 4.07 6.88
CA LEU A 188 9.01 3.13 6.93
C LEU A 188 8.23 3.32 8.24
N ALA A 189 7.17 4.13 8.22
CA ALA A 189 6.29 4.31 9.37
C ALA A 189 5.34 3.11 9.52
N LYS A 190 5.17 2.64 10.75
CA LYS A 190 4.39 1.44 11.08
C LYS A 190 3.06 1.83 11.70
N PHE A 191 2.09 2.16 10.86
CA PHE A 191 0.74 2.52 11.30
C PHE A 191 -0.05 1.28 11.73
N PRO A 192 -0.51 1.17 12.99
CA PRO A 192 -1.40 0.08 13.41
C PRO A 192 -2.82 0.23 12.86
N LYS A 193 -3.21 1.44 12.52
CA LYS A 193 -4.47 1.84 11.87
C LYS A 193 -4.30 3.22 11.26
N PHE A 194 -5.19 3.63 10.37
CA PHE A 194 -5.16 4.96 9.75
C PHE A 194 -6.27 5.91 10.24
N VAL A 195 -7.11 5.45 11.16
CA VAL A 195 -8.17 6.27 11.76
C VAL A 195 -8.00 6.24 13.27
N PHE A 196 -7.95 7.42 13.89
CA PHE A 196 -7.72 7.63 15.33
C PHE A 196 -8.84 8.48 15.92
N GLY A 197 -9.12 8.26 17.20
CA GLY A 197 -9.90 9.19 18.02
C GLY A 197 -9.02 10.32 18.54
N ALA A 198 -9.60 11.50 18.75
CA ALA A 198 -8.87 12.62 19.36
C ALA A 198 -8.48 12.36 20.83
N ASN A 199 -9.11 11.38 21.50
CA ASN A 199 -8.77 10.93 22.84
C ASN A 199 -7.57 9.94 22.89
N GLU A 200 -6.97 9.64 21.73
CA GLU A 200 -5.83 8.72 21.65
C GLU A 200 -4.49 9.48 21.62
N THR A 201 -3.43 8.74 21.92
CA THR A 201 -2.06 9.16 21.64
C THR A 201 -1.57 8.42 20.40
N LEU A 202 -1.21 9.15 19.35
CA LEU A 202 -0.54 8.60 18.19
C LEU A 202 0.81 8.03 18.61
N THR A 203 1.05 6.76 18.31
CA THR A 203 2.36 6.12 18.54
C THR A 203 2.73 5.32 17.31
N ILE A 204 3.66 5.83 16.51
CA ILE A 204 4.07 5.25 15.23
C ILE A 204 5.56 4.89 15.30
N PRO A 205 5.90 3.61 15.43
CA PRO A 205 7.28 3.15 15.28
C PRO A 205 7.77 3.38 13.85
N VAL A 206 9.05 3.66 13.70
CA VAL A 206 9.70 3.91 12.42
C VAL A 206 10.83 2.93 12.21
N ASP A 207 10.83 2.29 11.06
CA ASP A 207 11.94 1.48 10.54
C ASP A 207 12.59 2.23 9.36
N VAL A 208 13.77 1.77 8.92
CA VAL A 208 14.44 2.30 7.73
C VAL A 208 15.00 1.15 6.90
N TYR A 209 14.81 1.22 5.59
CA TYR A 209 15.52 0.39 4.63
C TYR A 209 16.66 1.19 3.99
N ASN A 210 17.89 0.64 3.99
CA ASN A 210 19.07 1.24 3.39
C ASN A 210 19.73 0.28 2.41
N ALA A 211 19.68 0.59 1.12
CA ALA A 211 20.41 -0.10 0.05
C ALA A 211 21.60 0.71 -0.48
N LEU A 212 21.95 1.80 0.18
CA LEU A 212 23.16 2.58 -0.08
C LEU A 212 24.34 2.01 0.74
N SER A 213 25.50 2.64 0.63
CA SER A 213 26.59 2.41 1.58
C SER A 213 26.22 2.86 3.00
N ASP A 214 27.08 2.54 3.96
CA ASP A 214 26.95 3.05 5.34
C ASP A 214 26.72 4.56 5.36
N THR A 215 25.64 4.98 6.00
CA THR A 215 25.17 6.36 5.97
C THR A 215 24.92 6.89 7.37
N THR A 216 25.44 8.07 7.69
CA THR A 216 24.99 8.80 8.89
C THR A 216 23.66 9.45 8.57
N ALA A 217 22.62 9.04 9.28
CA ALA A 217 21.26 9.48 9.04
C ALA A 217 20.75 10.39 10.16
N LYS A 218 20.29 11.59 9.79
CA LYS A 218 19.44 12.43 10.63
C LYS A 218 18.00 12.23 10.18
N ILE A 219 17.17 11.62 11.02
CA ILE A 219 15.78 11.29 10.73
C ILE A 219 14.88 12.30 11.44
N THR A 220 14.07 13.01 10.67
CA THR A 220 13.14 14.02 11.15
C THR A 220 11.72 13.68 10.74
N TYR A 221 10.73 14.21 11.47
CA TYR A 221 9.32 14.06 11.12
C TYR A 221 8.56 15.38 11.20
N CYS A 222 7.45 15.43 10.49
CA CYS A 222 6.47 16.50 10.56
C CYS A 222 5.06 15.90 10.44
N ILE A 223 4.10 16.38 11.25
CA ILE A 223 2.68 16.09 11.13
C ILE A 223 1.96 17.37 10.73
N THR A 224 1.26 17.32 9.60
CA THR A 224 0.55 18.48 9.03
C THR A 224 -0.94 18.17 8.93
N ASN A 225 -1.79 19.12 9.26
CA ASN A 225 -3.22 19.09 8.98
C ASN A 225 -3.45 19.51 7.53
N ASN A 226 -4.05 18.64 6.72
CA ASN A 226 -4.27 18.89 5.29
C ASN A 226 -5.45 19.84 5.01
N THR A 227 -6.27 20.15 6.02
CA THR A 227 -7.42 21.03 5.86
C THR A 227 -7.01 22.51 5.81
N ASP A 228 -6.05 22.88 6.65
CA ASP A 228 -5.59 24.28 6.80
C ASP A 228 -4.07 24.44 6.62
N ASN A 229 -3.35 23.35 6.31
CA ASN A 229 -1.90 23.27 6.18
C ASN A 229 -1.15 23.68 7.46
N THR A 230 -1.79 23.61 8.62
CA THR A 230 -1.12 23.87 9.89
C THR A 230 -0.27 22.70 10.32
N MET A 231 0.86 23.01 10.94
CA MET A 231 1.75 21.99 11.51
C MET A 231 1.31 21.64 12.93
N LEU A 232 0.95 20.36 13.13
CA LEU A 232 0.61 19.85 14.46
C LEU A 232 1.87 19.54 15.27
N ALA A 233 2.85 18.90 14.66
CA ALA A 233 4.10 18.51 15.34
C ALA A 233 5.26 18.38 14.37
N LYS A 234 6.47 18.55 14.88
CA LYS A 234 7.73 18.22 14.19
C LYS A 234 8.81 17.86 15.20
N GLY A 235 9.79 17.07 14.75
CA GLY A 235 10.90 16.71 15.61
C GLY A 235 12.01 15.94 14.88
N THR A 236 13.05 15.64 15.65
CA THR A 236 14.10 14.71 15.25
C THR A 236 13.84 13.39 15.96
N LEU A 237 13.71 12.29 15.20
CA LEU A 237 13.56 10.94 15.76
C LEU A 237 14.89 10.39 16.24
N ALA A 238 15.91 10.49 15.39
CA ALA A 238 17.24 9.94 15.66
C ALA A 238 18.30 10.62 14.81
N THR A 239 19.55 10.50 15.26
CA THR A 239 20.77 10.68 14.46
C THR A 239 21.65 9.47 14.73
N LEU A 240 21.87 8.61 13.74
CA LEU A 240 22.55 7.33 13.92
C LEU A 240 23.25 6.89 12.63
N GLN A 241 24.12 5.88 12.77
CA GLN A 241 24.70 5.18 11.62
C GLN A 241 23.69 4.15 11.11
N LEU A 242 23.47 4.14 9.82
CA LEU A 242 22.67 3.14 9.11
C LEU A 242 23.59 2.37 8.16
N PRO A 243 24.13 1.22 8.55
CA PRO A 243 24.76 0.30 7.63
C PRO A 243 23.81 -0.14 6.50
N LEU A 244 24.34 -0.81 5.50
CA LEU A 244 23.50 -1.45 4.48
C LEU A 244 22.53 -2.44 5.13
N GLY A 245 21.24 -2.39 4.77
CA GLY A 245 20.24 -3.33 5.23
C GLY A 245 18.99 -2.72 5.82
N LYS A 246 18.31 -3.50 6.66
CA LYS A 246 17.02 -3.14 7.29
C LYS A 246 17.28 -2.78 8.75
N HIS A 247 16.68 -1.67 9.18
CA HIS A 247 16.86 -1.11 10.53
C HIS A 247 15.49 -0.94 11.18
N SER A 248 15.17 -1.80 12.14
CA SER A 248 13.91 -1.75 12.87
C SER A 248 14.03 -0.84 14.11
N GLY A 249 12.95 -0.11 14.40
CA GLY A 249 12.83 0.66 15.63
C GLY A 249 13.82 1.81 15.76
N VAL A 250 14.07 2.54 14.69
CA VAL A 250 14.99 3.71 14.71
C VAL A 250 14.44 4.88 15.54
N GLY A 251 13.16 4.86 15.88
CA GLY A 251 12.49 5.86 16.73
C GLY A 251 10.97 5.69 16.70
N ASN A 252 10.28 6.49 17.51
CA ASN A 252 8.82 6.55 17.54
C ASN A 252 8.34 7.99 17.36
N VAL A 253 7.35 8.20 16.52
CA VAL A 253 6.56 9.43 16.52
C VAL A 253 5.49 9.27 17.58
N ILE A 254 5.49 10.14 18.59
CA ILE A 254 4.50 10.14 19.66
C ILE A 254 3.85 11.52 19.69
N GLN A 255 2.51 11.57 19.59
CA GLN A 255 1.76 12.80 19.58
C GLN A 255 0.41 12.62 20.28
N ASP A 256 0.11 13.49 21.22
CA ASP A 256 -1.22 13.63 21.81
C ASP A 256 -2.16 14.27 20.78
N LEU A 257 -3.33 13.66 20.56
CA LEU A 257 -4.31 14.11 19.57
C LEU A 257 -5.44 14.95 20.17
N SER A 258 -5.44 15.19 21.49
CA SER A 258 -6.54 15.85 22.22
C SER A 258 -6.82 17.30 21.76
N ALA A 259 -5.87 17.95 21.11
CA ALA A 259 -6.04 19.28 20.55
C ALA A 259 -6.92 19.30 19.27
N ILE A 260 -7.24 18.15 18.69
CA ILE A 260 -8.02 18.06 17.45
C ILE A 260 -9.51 18.04 17.78
N THR A 261 -10.20 19.11 17.48
CA THR A 261 -11.62 19.32 17.83
C THR A 261 -12.60 19.12 16.67
N ALA A 262 -12.11 18.90 15.45
CA ALA A 262 -12.90 18.64 14.24
C ALA A 262 -12.30 17.49 13.46
N PRO A 263 -13.13 16.72 12.69
CA PRO A 263 -12.62 15.69 11.78
C PRO A 263 -11.53 16.26 10.86
N SER A 264 -10.36 15.64 10.89
CA SER A 264 -9.17 16.17 10.21
C SER A 264 -8.42 15.07 9.47
N LYS A 265 -8.02 15.34 8.23
CA LYS A 265 -7.05 14.55 7.49
C LYS A 265 -5.65 15.09 7.81
N MET A 266 -4.78 14.23 8.25
CA MET A 266 -3.41 14.55 8.63
C MET A 266 -2.43 13.82 7.71
N THR A 267 -1.24 14.37 7.53
CA THR A 267 -0.11 13.70 6.88
C THR A 267 1.08 13.63 7.85
N LEU A 268 1.59 12.42 8.10
CA LEU A 268 2.90 12.21 8.69
C LEU A 268 3.93 12.13 7.58
N SER A 269 4.91 13.02 7.59
CA SER A 269 6.09 12.98 6.70
C SER A 269 7.33 12.65 7.51
N ILE A 270 8.16 11.72 7.00
CA ILE A 270 9.46 11.38 7.59
C ILE A 270 10.53 11.64 6.54
N THR A 271 11.61 12.30 6.97
CA THR A 271 12.70 12.70 6.07
C THR A 271 14.04 12.28 6.65
N ILE A 272 14.90 11.71 5.81
CA ILE A 272 16.27 11.35 6.14
C ILE A 272 17.22 12.29 5.39
N ASN A 273 18.08 12.98 6.14
CA ASN A 273 19.08 13.94 5.65
C ASN A 273 18.51 15.07 4.76
N GLY A 274 17.21 15.38 4.89
CA GLY A 274 16.55 16.39 4.05
C GLY A 274 16.38 16.00 2.58
N GLN A 275 16.70 14.77 2.21
CA GLN A 275 16.72 14.31 0.81
C GLN A 275 15.74 13.15 0.57
N TRP A 276 15.74 12.14 1.43
CA TRP A 276 14.92 10.95 1.29
C TRP A 276 13.70 11.10 2.18
N HIS A 277 12.51 11.05 1.62
CA HIS A 277 11.29 11.25 2.36
C HIS A 277 10.22 10.24 1.98
N ASN A 278 9.30 10.02 2.88
CA ASN A 278 8.09 9.24 2.67
C ASN A 278 6.97 9.82 3.51
N HIS A 279 5.72 9.64 3.12
CA HIS A 279 4.58 10.17 3.86
C HIS A 279 3.40 9.21 3.92
N TRP A 280 2.54 9.41 4.91
CA TRP A 280 1.31 8.63 5.14
C TRP A 280 0.20 9.54 5.59
N ASP A 281 -0.95 9.42 4.93
CA ASP A 281 -2.18 10.09 5.34
C ASP A 281 -2.91 9.26 6.39
N PHE A 282 -3.48 9.93 7.38
CA PHE A 282 -4.32 9.33 8.42
C PHE A 282 -5.40 10.32 8.86
N TRP A 283 -6.41 9.85 9.56
CA TRP A 283 -7.58 10.65 9.94
C TRP A 283 -7.78 10.64 11.44
N ILE A 284 -8.17 11.79 11.98
CA ILE A 284 -8.49 11.96 13.40
C ILE A 284 -9.93 12.45 13.49
N TYR A 285 -10.71 11.79 14.34
CA TYR A 285 -12.08 12.18 14.62
C TYR A 285 -12.20 12.53 16.11
N PRO A 286 -12.79 13.69 16.48
CA PRO A 286 -13.12 14.01 17.86
C PRO A 286 -14.15 13.03 18.40
N GLU A 287 -14.20 12.85 19.72
CA GLU A 287 -15.30 12.13 20.33
C GLU A 287 -16.62 12.83 20.01
N ILE A 288 -17.56 12.08 19.48
CA ILE A 288 -18.93 12.55 19.34
C ILE A 288 -19.54 12.40 20.73
N ALA A 289 -19.83 13.52 21.43
CA ALA A 289 -20.66 13.46 22.62
C ALA A 289 -21.96 12.72 22.26
N GLU A 290 -22.28 11.66 23.00
CA GLU A 290 -23.55 10.96 22.82
C GLU A 290 -24.66 12.01 22.90
N LYS A 291 -25.28 12.34 21.78
CA LYS A 291 -26.50 13.12 21.81
C LYS A 291 -27.54 12.24 22.48
N GLU A 292 -28.08 12.71 23.60
CA GLU A 292 -29.28 12.10 24.16
C GLU A 292 -30.26 11.83 23.01
N GLN A 293 -30.66 10.59 22.83
CA GLN A 293 -31.65 10.22 21.86
C GLN A 293 -32.95 10.95 22.24
N THR A 294 -33.28 12.01 21.50
CA THR A 294 -34.54 12.70 21.67
C THR A 294 -35.68 11.75 21.28
N ALA A 295 -36.82 11.92 21.92
CA ALA A 295 -38.00 11.01 21.87
C ALA A 295 -38.61 10.70 20.48
N ASN A 296 -38.00 11.19 19.40
CA ASN A 296 -38.33 10.85 17.99
C ASN A 296 -37.19 10.07 17.32
N ALA A 297 -36.42 9.33 18.08
CA ALA A 297 -35.25 8.64 17.59
C ALA A 297 -35.61 7.47 16.67
N VAL A 298 -34.78 7.30 15.65
CA VAL A 298 -34.74 6.09 14.83
C VAL A 298 -34.35 4.90 15.71
N HIS A 299 -35.13 3.84 15.70
CA HIS A 299 -34.76 2.59 16.37
C HIS A 299 -33.61 1.93 15.60
N ILE A 300 -32.46 1.77 16.25
CA ILE A 300 -31.26 1.19 15.64
C ILE A 300 -31.15 -0.27 16.05
N THR A 301 -31.03 -1.17 15.07
CA THR A 301 -30.92 -2.61 15.30
C THR A 301 -30.19 -3.29 14.15
N ASP A 302 -29.44 -4.36 14.45
CA ASP A 302 -28.77 -5.19 13.45
C ASP A 302 -29.68 -6.22 12.78
N THR A 303 -30.91 -6.38 13.30
CA THR A 303 -31.87 -7.38 12.82
C THR A 303 -33.29 -6.81 12.80
N LEU A 304 -34.08 -7.22 11.83
CA LEU A 304 -35.51 -6.87 11.79
C LEU A 304 -36.29 -7.77 12.79
N ASP A 305 -36.13 -7.50 14.07
CA ASP A 305 -36.76 -8.23 15.14
C ASP A 305 -38.23 -7.79 15.42
N SER A 306 -38.89 -8.40 16.37
CA SER A 306 -40.26 -8.07 16.72
C SER A 306 -40.44 -6.64 17.27
N GLN A 307 -39.39 -6.03 17.82
CA GLN A 307 -39.40 -4.66 18.31
C GLN A 307 -39.27 -3.68 17.16
N ALA A 308 -38.38 -3.96 16.21
CA ALA A 308 -38.24 -3.20 14.99
C ALA A 308 -39.56 -3.18 14.19
N LEU A 309 -40.21 -4.34 14.05
CA LEU A 309 -41.50 -4.46 13.38
C LEU A 309 -42.58 -3.62 14.06
N LYS A 310 -42.69 -3.64 15.39
CA LYS A 310 -43.63 -2.81 16.13
C LYS A 310 -43.37 -1.30 15.92
N VAL A 311 -42.09 -0.87 15.85
CA VAL A 311 -41.74 0.52 15.58
C VAL A 311 -42.22 0.92 14.18
N LEU A 312 -42.03 0.07 13.18
CA LEU A 312 -42.51 0.31 11.82
C LEU A 312 -44.02 0.32 11.72
N GLU A 313 -44.72 -0.63 12.34
CA GLU A 313 -46.17 -0.70 12.39
C GLU A 313 -46.81 0.53 13.02
N ASN A 314 -46.12 1.16 13.98
CA ASN A 314 -46.54 2.40 14.61
C ASN A 314 -46.07 3.67 13.86
N GLY A 315 -45.56 3.55 12.64
CA GLY A 315 -45.11 4.67 11.82
C GLY A 315 -43.77 5.24 12.27
N GLY A 316 -43.03 4.54 13.11
CA GLY A 316 -41.67 4.91 13.51
C GLY A 316 -40.63 4.57 12.44
N LYS A 317 -39.38 4.95 12.71
CA LYS A 317 -38.24 4.71 11.82
C LYS A 317 -37.28 3.68 12.44
N VAL A 318 -36.81 2.74 11.62
CA VAL A 318 -35.82 1.72 11.99
C VAL A 318 -34.64 1.88 11.04
N LEU A 319 -33.41 1.77 11.58
CA LEU A 319 -32.15 1.77 10.87
C LEU A 319 -31.38 0.50 11.24
#